data_4e8fc67592a0cc7b49eb15bf1cbf33a8
#
_entry.id   4e8fc67592a0cc7b49eb15bf1cbf33a8
#
_cell.length_a   1.000
_cell.length_b   1.000
_cell.length_c   1.000
_cell.angle_alpha   90.00
_cell.angle_beta   90.00
_cell.angle_gamma   90.00
#
_symmetry.space_group_name_H-M   'P 1'
#
loop_
_entity.id
_entity.type
_entity.pdbx_description
1 polymer ?
#
loop_
_entity_poly.entity_id
_entity_poly.type
_entity_poly.pdbx_seq_one_letter_code
_entity_poly.pdbx_strand_id
1 'polypeptide(L)'
;MSAITFGTGGWRALIGEEFTRENVRLLSQAVAQDMCGKNSQAQGIVVGYDRRFLSDKAARWIAEVLAGNGIHVYLIDKVAPTPLVMFAVKSANTDVGMAVTASHNPADYNGIKIFTRGGRDATEAITDSFEAALKEIGPENVRAIPFQKGIEDGIIERINPFNAYIDTILSMIDVESIKKKNLKVLLDPMFGVSKTCIQTILVTARCELEIINDRHDALFGGRLPSPNNLTLARLRHLVVEKGFDIGIGTDGDADRLGIIDEKGDFIHPNDILALLYYYLLKHKGWKGGVVRNLATTHLLDRIAEGFGERCYEVPVGFKHISSKMEETKALIGGESSGGLTIRGHIPGKDGVFAASLLIELLCVTGQNLSGLLQEIHQRFGDFHTAEWDYHFDPELKPQLLRKIHPGCDLPEFLQKIVSTSHLDGMKMVFDNGGWALIRFSGTEPLLRVVAEMPSRDEAHAVVTNIKHHLDA
;
A
#
# COMPACT_ATOMS: atom_id res chain seq x y z
N MET A 1 -2.74 9.13 29.45
CA MET A 1 -2.92 8.14 28.38
C MET A 1 -2.59 8.83 27.07
N SER A 2 -1.66 8.30 26.27
CA SER A 2 -1.43 8.83 24.93
C SER A 2 -2.69 8.58 24.09
N ALA A 3 -3.15 9.59 23.36
CA ALA A 3 -4.35 9.45 22.55
C ALA A 3 -4.04 8.51 21.36
N ILE A 4 -4.85 7.45 21.16
CA ILE A 4 -4.81 6.65 19.94
C ILE A 4 -5.25 7.56 18.80
N THR A 5 -4.37 7.77 17.81
CA THR A 5 -4.63 8.63 16.67
C THR A 5 -4.37 7.86 15.37
N PHE A 6 -5.32 7.91 14.45
CA PHE A 6 -5.21 7.24 13.16
C PHE A 6 -4.46 8.10 12.14
N GLY A 7 -3.46 7.50 11.52
CA GLY A 7 -2.82 8.05 10.33
C GLY A 7 -3.45 7.54 9.04
N THR A 8 -2.86 7.90 7.89
CA THR A 8 -3.34 7.55 6.54
C THR A 8 -3.49 6.04 6.28
N GLY A 9 -2.84 5.18 7.06
CA GLY A 9 -2.83 3.73 6.86
C GLY A 9 -3.18 2.93 8.12
N GLY A 10 -3.95 3.48 9.05
CA GLY A 10 -4.32 2.87 10.32
C GLY A 10 -3.62 3.52 11.51
N TRP A 11 -3.88 3.02 12.72
CA TRP A 11 -3.13 3.37 13.91
C TRP A 11 -1.78 2.64 13.92
N ARG A 12 -0.69 3.37 14.18
CA ARG A 12 0.66 2.83 14.32
C ARG A 12 1.34 3.45 15.54
N ALA A 13 2.02 2.63 16.32
CA ALA A 13 2.59 3.06 17.57
C ALA A 13 3.81 2.23 17.97
N LEU A 14 4.68 2.79 18.82
CA LEU A 14 5.82 2.10 19.40
C LEU A 14 5.36 1.00 20.34
N ILE A 15 5.95 -0.19 20.20
CA ILE A 15 5.65 -1.35 21.05
C ILE A 15 6.16 -1.08 22.47
N GLY A 16 5.25 -1.21 23.44
CA GLY A 16 5.57 -0.97 24.85
C GLY A 16 5.32 0.46 25.33
N GLU A 17 5.16 1.42 24.42
CA GLU A 17 4.73 2.79 24.74
C GLU A 17 3.23 2.97 24.49
N GLU A 18 2.81 3.19 23.25
CA GLU A 18 1.39 3.31 22.91
C GLU A 18 0.80 1.98 22.41
N PHE A 19 1.58 1.14 21.69
CA PHE A 19 1.11 -0.18 21.29
C PHE A 19 1.21 -1.15 22.47
N THR A 20 0.22 -1.09 23.34
CA THR A 20 0.09 -1.90 24.54
C THR A 20 -1.17 -2.77 24.47
N ARG A 21 -1.23 -3.81 25.31
CA ARG A 21 -2.46 -4.62 25.47
C ARG A 21 -3.67 -3.78 25.81
N GLU A 22 -3.49 -2.78 26.69
CA GLU A 22 -4.57 -1.90 27.13
C GLU A 22 -5.13 -1.08 25.96
N ASN A 23 -4.27 -0.39 25.22
CA ASN A 23 -4.68 0.43 24.09
C ASN A 23 -5.29 -0.39 22.94
N VAL A 24 -4.75 -1.58 22.65
CA VAL A 24 -5.35 -2.50 21.67
C VAL A 24 -6.77 -2.90 22.10
N ARG A 25 -6.99 -3.18 23.39
CA ARG A 25 -8.32 -3.54 23.91
C ARG A 25 -9.27 -2.36 23.92
N LEU A 26 -8.81 -1.16 24.26
CA LEU A 26 -9.60 0.07 24.19
C LEU A 26 -10.07 0.34 22.76
N LEU A 27 -9.17 0.26 21.77
CA LEU A 27 -9.55 0.41 20.36
C LEU A 27 -10.55 -0.66 19.93
N SER A 28 -10.34 -1.90 20.35
CA SER A 28 -11.28 -3.00 20.04
C SER A 28 -12.67 -2.76 20.63
N GLN A 29 -12.73 -2.17 21.84
CA GLN A 29 -13.99 -1.80 22.48
C GLN A 29 -14.69 -0.65 21.73
N ALA A 30 -13.95 0.34 21.25
CA ALA A 30 -14.51 1.42 20.42
C ALA A 30 -15.12 0.87 19.12
N VAL A 31 -14.42 -0.04 18.44
CA VAL A 31 -14.95 -0.73 17.26
C VAL A 31 -16.19 -1.54 17.59
N ALA A 32 -16.18 -2.28 18.70
CA ALA A 32 -17.35 -3.05 19.14
C ALA A 32 -18.58 -2.17 19.42
N GLN A 33 -18.40 -1.02 20.06
CA GLN A 33 -19.48 -0.07 20.32
C GLN A 33 -20.06 0.52 19.03
N ASP A 34 -19.20 0.88 18.06
CA ASP A 34 -19.65 1.38 16.75
C ASP A 34 -20.46 0.32 16.00
N MET A 35 -19.98 -0.93 15.98
CA MET A 35 -20.71 -2.04 15.35
C MET A 35 -22.07 -2.30 16.02
N CYS A 36 -22.13 -2.27 17.35
CA CYS A 36 -23.38 -2.42 18.10
C CYS A 36 -24.35 -1.26 17.84
N GLY A 37 -23.84 -0.03 17.83
CA GLY A 37 -24.63 1.16 17.52
C GLY A 37 -25.23 1.17 16.11
N LYS A 38 -24.55 0.55 15.15
CA LYS A 38 -25.00 0.39 13.75
C LYS A 38 -25.79 -0.91 13.50
N ASN A 39 -26.01 -1.74 14.51
CA ASN A 39 -26.62 -3.07 14.39
C ASN A 39 -25.90 -4.00 13.38
N SER A 40 -24.57 -3.85 13.24
CA SER A 40 -23.76 -4.64 12.31
C SER A 40 -23.04 -5.84 12.97
N GLN A 41 -23.23 -6.06 14.26
CA GLN A 41 -22.60 -7.15 15.01
C GLN A 41 -22.98 -8.55 14.51
N ALA A 42 -24.16 -8.71 13.93
CA ALA A 42 -24.63 -10.01 13.42
C ALA A 42 -23.82 -10.54 12.22
N GLN A 43 -23.09 -9.68 11.50
CA GLN A 43 -22.26 -10.06 10.36
C GLN A 43 -20.86 -10.51 10.78
N GLY A 44 -20.49 -10.27 12.03
CA GLY A 44 -19.16 -10.57 12.54
C GLY A 44 -18.08 -9.64 12.02
N ILE A 45 -16.84 -9.97 12.37
CA ILE A 45 -15.65 -9.20 11.99
C ILE A 45 -14.49 -10.13 11.62
N VAL A 46 -13.74 -9.79 10.58
CA VAL A 46 -12.50 -10.52 10.22
C VAL A 46 -11.32 -9.89 10.95
N VAL A 47 -10.46 -10.74 11.54
CA VAL A 47 -9.22 -10.31 12.20
C VAL A 47 -8.05 -11.10 11.61
N GLY A 48 -7.03 -10.40 11.12
CA GLY A 48 -5.78 -10.97 10.64
C GLY A 48 -4.55 -10.30 11.25
N TYR A 49 -3.36 -10.83 11.01
CA TYR A 49 -2.11 -10.30 11.59
C TYR A 49 -0.89 -10.67 10.76
N ASP A 50 0.17 -9.85 10.84
CA ASP A 50 1.45 -10.06 10.19
C ASP A 50 2.49 -10.76 11.09
N ARG A 51 3.78 -10.70 10.71
CA ARG A 51 4.90 -11.33 11.42
C ARG A 51 5.55 -10.44 12.49
N ARG A 52 5.04 -9.24 12.73
CA ARG A 52 5.61 -8.33 13.73
C ARG A 52 5.51 -8.91 15.13
N PHE A 53 6.43 -8.47 15.99
CA PHE A 53 6.38 -8.82 17.41
C PHE A 53 5.01 -8.44 18.01
N LEU A 54 4.42 -9.34 18.78
CA LEU A 54 3.10 -9.23 19.41
C LEU A 54 1.88 -9.24 18.47
N SER A 55 2.03 -9.32 17.14
CA SER A 55 0.86 -9.29 16.22
C SER A 55 -0.12 -10.42 16.50
N ASP A 56 0.34 -11.64 16.76
CA ASP A 56 -0.49 -12.79 17.13
C ASP A 56 -1.21 -12.59 18.48
N LYS A 57 -0.54 -11.97 19.45
CA LYS A 57 -1.12 -11.66 20.75
C LYS A 57 -2.17 -10.56 20.65
N ALA A 58 -1.87 -9.50 19.91
CA ALA A 58 -2.79 -8.40 19.70
C ALA A 58 -4.05 -8.86 18.97
N ALA A 59 -3.94 -9.72 17.94
CA ALA A 59 -5.10 -10.31 17.27
C ALA A 59 -5.99 -11.11 18.25
N ARG A 60 -5.38 -11.82 19.21
CA ARG A 60 -6.15 -12.50 20.28
C ARG A 60 -6.82 -11.52 21.24
N TRP A 61 -6.14 -10.45 21.67
CA TRP A 61 -6.73 -9.41 22.52
C TRP A 61 -7.91 -8.72 21.85
N ILE A 62 -7.82 -8.46 20.54
CA ILE A 62 -8.92 -7.96 19.72
C ILE A 62 -10.09 -8.94 19.76
N ALA A 63 -9.83 -10.23 19.47
CA ALA A 63 -10.85 -11.26 19.44
C ALA A 63 -11.55 -11.45 20.81
N GLU A 64 -10.79 -11.41 21.92
CA GLU A 64 -11.34 -11.47 23.29
C GLU A 64 -12.35 -10.36 23.56
N VAL A 65 -12.03 -9.12 23.16
CA VAL A 65 -12.90 -7.96 23.38
C VAL A 65 -14.13 -8.02 22.49
N LEU A 66 -13.96 -8.28 21.21
CA LEU A 66 -15.08 -8.38 20.26
C LEU A 66 -16.06 -9.48 20.67
N ALA A 67 -15.56 -10.66 21.01
CA ALA A 67 -16.36 -11.77 21.50
C ALA A 67 -17.06 -11.44 22.84
N GLY A 68 -16.40 -10.69 23.74
CA GLY A 68 -16.97 -10.20 24.98
C GLY A 68 -18.13 -9.21 24.82
N ASN A 69 -18.24 -8.60 23.63
CA ASN A 69 -19.35 -7.75 23.20
C ASN A 69 -20.37 -8.49 22.31
N GLY A 70 -20.28 -9.84 22.23
CA GLY A 70 -21.21 -10.67 21.46
C GLY A 70 -21.03 -10.59 19.94
N ILE A 71 -19.86 -10.12 19.45
CA ILE A 71 -19.55 -10.04 18.03
C ILE A 71 -18.82 -11.31 17.62
N HIS A 72 -19.32 -11.98 16.57
CA HIS A 72 -18.66 -13.15 15.99
C HIS A 72 -17.34 -12.74 15.33
N VAL A 73 -16.24 -13.44 15.63
CA VAL A 73 -14.89 -13.13 15.14
C VAL A 73 -14.39 -14.23 14.22
N TYR A 74 -14.16 -13.89 12.96
CA TYR A 74 -13.45 -14.71 11.98
C TYR A 74 -11.95 -14.42 12.08
N LEU A 75 -11.23 -15.21 12.88
CA LEU A 75 -9.79 -15.05 13.10
C LEU A 75 -9.00 -15.85 12.07
N ILE A 76 -8.21 -15.19 11.24
CA ILE A 76 -7.29 -15.87 10.32
C ILE A 76 -6.22 -16.60 11.14
N ASP A 77 -6.10 -17.92 10.95
CA ASP A 77 -5.34 -18.83 11.81
C ASP A 77 -3.82 -18.71 11.68
N LYS A 78 -3.34 -17.99 10.65
CA LYS A 78 -1.91 -17.82 10.30
C LYS A 78 -1.59 -16.36 10.01
N VAL A 79 -0.29 -16.04 10.04
CA VAL A 79 0.20 -14.74 9.54
C VAL A 79 -0.25 -14.55 8.08
N ALA A 80 -0.83 -13.39 7.80
CA ALA A 80 -1.51 -13.15 6.54
C ALA A 80 -1.12 -11.81 5.92
N PRO A 81 -1.02 -11.74 4.58
CA PRO A 81 -0.96 -10.46 3.87
C PRO A 81 -2.17 -9.58 4.18
N THR A 82 -1.94 -8.27 4.30
CA THR A 82 -3.03 -7.29 4.42
C THR A 82 -4.08 -7.45 3.31
N PRO A 83 -3.72 -7.59 2.02
CA PRO A 83 -4.70 -7.84 0.96
C PRO A 83 -5.53 -9.12 1.15
N LEU A 84 -4.97 -10.17 1.74
CA LEU A 84 -5.73 -11.37 2.07
C LEU A 84 -6.77 -11.12 3.18
N VAL A 85 -6.44 -10.28 4.18
CA VAL A 85 -7.42 -9.86 5.19
C VAL A 85 -8.56 -9.07 4.54
N MET A 86 -8.23 -8.12 3.66
CA MET A 86 -9.22 -7.34 2.88
C MET A 86 -10.10 -8.26 2.01
N PHE A 87 -9.50 -9.26 1.38
CA PHE A 87 -10.21 -10.28 0.62
C PHE A 87 -11.18 -11.07 1.51
N ALA A 88 -10.75 -11.47 2.70
CA ALA A 88 -11.60 -12.18 3.65
C ALA A 88 -12.80 -11.34 4.12
N VAL A 89 -12.60 -10.04 4.39
CA VAL A 89 -13.69 -9.08 4.68
C VAL A 89 -14.70 -9.03 3.54
N LYS A 90 -14.22 -8.92 2.29
CA LYS A 90 -15.09 -8.91 1.11
C LYS A 90 -15.85 -10.22 0.95
N SER A 91 -15.17 -11.37 1.11
CA SER A 91 -15.74 -12.71 0.89
C SER A 91 -16.72 -13.10 1.98
N ALA A 92 -16.44 -12.80 3.24
CA ALA A 92 -17.33 -13.03 4.38
C ALA A 92 -18.46 -11.99 4.46
N ASN A 93 -18.42 -10.94 3.62
CA ASN A 93 -19.38 -9.84 3.61
C ASN A 93 -19.56 -9.18 4.99
N THR A 94 -18.48 -9.09 5.76
CA THR A 94 -18.48 -8.38 7.05
C THR A 94 -18.40 -6.87 6.84
N ASP A 95 -19.00 -6.09 7.78
CA ASP A 95 -18.95 -4.64 7.70
C ASP A 95 -17.60 -4.07 8.13
N VAL A 96 -16.87 -4.82 8.96
CA VAL A 96 -15.60 -4.40 9.53
C VAL A 96 -14.59 -5.55 9.43
N GLY A 97 -13.33 -5.18 9.26
CA GLY A 97 -12.17 -6.06 9.41
C GLY A 97 -11.01 -5.33 10.06
N MET A 98 -10.12 -6.08 10.71
CA MET A 98 -8.93 -5.55 11.36
C MET A 98 -7.70 -6.36 10.96
N ALA A 99 -6.59 -5.68 10.64
CA ALA A 99 -5.29 -6.32 10.47
C ALA A 99 -4.28 -5.73 11.44
N VAL A 100 -3.66 -6.58 12.24
CA VAL A 100 -2.56 -6.18 13.12
C VAL A 100 -1.28 -6.13 12.32
N THR A 101 -0.83 -4.92 12.01
CA THR A 101 0.37 -4.64 11.21
C THR A 101 0.77 -3.18 11.33
N ALA A 102 2.04 -2.88 11.14
CA ALA A 102 2.54 -1.54 10.86
C ALA A 102 3.19 -1.44 9.46
N SER A 103 2.84 -2.37 8.53
CA SER A 103 3.29 -2.37 7.13
C SER A 103 4.83 -2.26 7.01
N HIS A 104 5.34 -1.17 6.48
CA HIS A 104 6.77 -0.92 6.24
C HIS A 104 7.50 -0.16 7.37
N ASN A 105 6.83 0.15 8.49
CA ASN A 105 7.46 0.84 9.61
C ASN A 105 8.60 -0.01 10.23
N PRO A 106 9.53 0.61 10.99
CA PRO A 106 10.57 -0.10 11.75
C PRO A 106 10.00 -1.23 12.63
N ALA A 107 10.86 -2.13 13.06
CA ALA A 107 10.47 -3.34 13.80
C ALA A 107 9.90 -3.07 15.20
N ASP A 108 10.25 -1.94 15.79
CA ASP A 108 9.77 -1.45 17.09
C ASP A 108 8.34 -0.88 17.03
N TYR A 109 7.76 -0.74 15.83
CA TYR A 109 6.36 -0.36 15.63
C TYR A 109 5.46 -1.57 15.45
N ASN A 110 4.23 -1.46 15.92
CA ASN A 110 3.10 -2.27 15.48
C ASN A 110 1.87 -1.37 15.30
N GLY A 111 0.73 -1.93 14.87
CA GLY A 111 -0.44 -1.12 14.59
C GLY A 111 -1.67 -1.94 14.24
N ILE A 112 -2.73 -1.24 13.90
CA ILE A 112 -4.00 -1.84 13.49
C ILE A 112 -4.54 -1.05 12.30
N LYS A 113 -4.73 -1.74 11.17
CA LYS A 113 -5.50 -1.24 10.03
C LYS A 113 -6.96 -1.66 10.18
N ILE A 114 -7.87 -0.75 9.83
CA ILE A 114 -9.32 -1.01 9.85
C ILE A 114 -9.81 -1.06 8.40
N PHE A 115 -10.61 -2.07 8.11
CA PHE A 115 -11.27 -2.24 6.82
C PHE A 115 -12.77 -2.17 6.98
N THR A 116 -13.44 -1.77 5.91
CA THR A 116 -14.89 -1.67 5.83
C THR A 116 -15.45 -2.65 4.80
N ARG A 117 -16.77 -2.74 4.71
CA ARG A 117 -17.47 -3.62 3.77
C ARG A 117 -16.86 -3.59 2.36
N GLY A 118 -16.68 -4.77 1.78
CA GLY A 118 -16.03 -4.94 0.49
C GLY A 118 -14.50 -4.98 0.56
N GLY A 119 -13.88 -4.94 1.74
CA GLY A 119 -12.43 -5.01 1.93
C GLY A 119 -11.73 -3.70 1.55
N ARG A 120 -12.22 -2.54 2.01
CA ARG A 120 -11.68 -1.20 1.77
C ARG A 120 -11.01 -0.66 3.00
N ASP A 121 -10.04 0.22 2.83
CA ASP A 121 -9.53 1.02 3.95
C ASP A 121 -10.66 1.88 4.54
N ALA A 122 -10.68 2.01 5.87
CA ALA A 122 -11.62 2.90 6.55
C ALA A 122 -11.40 4.36 6.14
N THR A 123 -12.50 5.09 5.98
CA THR A 123 -12.46 6.53 5.72
C THR A 123 -12.12 7.31 7.01
N GLU A 124 -11.69 8.57 6.88
CA GLU A 124 -11.45 9.45 8.03
C GLU A 124 -12.67 9.55 8.95
N ALA A 125 -13.85 9.71 8.37
CA ALA A 125 -15.09 9.79 9.15
C ALA A 125 -15.32 8.58 10.07
N ILE A 126 -14.88 7.39 9.65
CA ILE A 126 -14.97 6.15 10.45
C ILE A 126 -13.88 6.15 11.53
N THR A 127 -12.64 6.47 11.20
CA THR A 127 -11.56 6.51 12.19
C THR A 127 -11.77 7.62 13.23
N ASP A 128 -12.27 8.79 12.81
CA ASP A 128 -12.64 9.88 13.71
C ASP A 128 -13.74 9.48 14.69
N SER A 129 -14.71 8.64 14.26
CA SER A 129 -15.74 8.12 15.16
C SER A 129 -15.16 7.21 16.24
N PHE A 130 -14.14 6.41 15.91
CA PHE A 130 -13.43 5.60 16.89
C PHE A 130 -12.60 6.46 17.84
N GLU A 131 -11.90 7.47 17.35
CA GLU A 131 -11.15 8.42 18.18
C GLU A 131 -12.07 9.20 19.14
N ALA A 132 -13.25 9.58 18.69
CA ALA A 132 -14.25 10.21 19.55
C ALA A 132 -14.74 9.24 20.63
N ALA A 133 -15.06 7.99 20.28
CA ALA A 133 -15.48 6.96 21.25
C ALA A 133 -14.39 6.66 22.29
N LEU A 134 -13.12 6.64 21.88
CA LEU A 134 -11.97 6.38 22.76
C LEU A 134 -11.81 7.43 23.87
N LYS A 135 -12.33 8.65 23.70
CA LYS A 135 -12.31 9.70 24.75
C LYS A 135 -13.27 9.40 25.89
N GLU A 136 -14.31 8.61 25.61
CA GLU A 136 -15.39 8.27 26.56
C GLU A 136 -15.21 6.87 27.17
N ILE A 137 -14.30 6.03 26.64
CA ILE A 137 -14.09 4.65 27.07
C ILE A 137 -12.90 4.59 28.03
N GLY A 138 -13.16 4.23 29.32
CA GLY A 138 -12.11 3.88 30.24
C GLY A 138 -11.75 2.37 30.18
N PRO A 139 -10.59 1.97 30.72
CA PRO A 139 -10.20 0.55 30.81
C PRO A 139 -11.22 -0.36 31.47
N GLU A 140 -11.96 0.17 32.46
CA GLU A 140 -13.03 -0.51 33.18
C GLU A 140 -14.27 -0.82 32.33
N ASN A 141 -14.44 -0.12 31.21
CA ASN A 141 -15.55 -0.33 30.27
C ASN A 141 -15.27 -1.41 29.23
N VAL A 142 -14.05 -1.96 29.18
CA VAL A 142 -13.66 -2.99 28.23
C VAL A 142 -14.26 -4.34 28.61
N ARG A 143 -15.16 -4.84 27.77
CA ARG A 143 -15.76 -6.17 27.92
C ARG A 143 -14.94 -7.19 27.15
N ALA A 144 -14.49 -8.24 27.82
CA ALA A 144 -13.71 -9.29 27.16
C ALA A 144 -14.04 -10.65 27.80
N ILE A 145 -13.94 -11.70 27.00
CA ILE A 145 -13.97 -13.10 27.48
C ILE A 145 -12.60 -13.75 27.20
N PRO A 146 -12.23 -14.78 27.97
CA PRO A 146 -11.00 -15.54 27.67
C PRO A 146 -11.05 -16.10 26.25
N PHE A 147 -9.94 -16.03 25.53
CA PHE A 147 -9.83 -16.48 24.13
C PHE A 147 -10.32 -17.92 23.95
N GLN A 148 -9.90 -18.83 24.84
CA GLN A 148 -10.27 -20.24 24.77
C GLN A 148 -11.78 -20.44 24.94
N LYS A 149 -12.41 -19.67 25.83
CA LYS A 149 -13.86 -19.68 25.99
C LYS A 149 -14.58 -19.20 24.73
N GLY A 150 -14.08 -18.14 24.07
CA GLY A 150 -14.63 -17.67 22.81
C GLY A 150 -14.60 -18.74 21.70
N ILE A 151 -13.54 -19.55 21.63
CA ILE A 151 -13.45 -20.70 20.72
C ILE A 151 -14.48 -21.78 21.09
N GLU A 152 -14.56 -22.17 22.38
CA GLU A 152 -15.48 -23.20 22.87
C GLU A 152 -16.95 -22.81 22.67
N ASP A 153 -17.28 -21.55 22.89
CA ASP A 153 -18.62 -21.00 22.66
C ASP A 153 -18.94 -20.78 21.16
N GLY A 154 -17.98 -20.97 20.25
CA GLY A 154 -18.12 -20.76 18.81
C GLY A 154 -18.24 -19.29 18.38
N ILE A 155 -17.94 -18.33 19.27
CA ILE A 155 -17.96 -16.90 18.96
C ILE A 155 -16.66 -16.48 18.24
N ILE A 156 -15.54 -17.15 18.54
CA ILE A 156 -14.29 -16.98 17.82
C ILE A 156 -14.07 -18.19 16.93
N GLU A 157 -14.16 -17.99 15.64
CA GLU A 157 -13.95 -19.02 14.60
C GLU A 157 -12.59 -18.81 13.93
N ARG A 158 -11.78 -19.87 13.83
CA ARG A 158 -10.55 -19.83 13.04
C ARG A 158 -10.85 -20.13 11.58
N ILE A 159 -10.47 -19.21 10.70
CA ILE A 159 -10.66 -19.33 9.26
C ILE A 159 -9.33 -19.39 8.50
N ASN A 160 -9.36 -20.00 7.33
CA ASN A 160 -8.21 -20.08 6.42
C ASN A 160 -8.59 -19.66 5.00
N PRO A 161 -8.57 -18.37 4.67
CA PRO A 161 -8.98 -17.86 3.36
C PRO A 161 -7.88 -17.95 2.28
N PHE A 162 -6.70 -18.53 2.56
CA PHE A 162 -5.56 -18.54 1.64
C PHE A 162 -5.87 -19.15 0.29
N ASN A 163 -6.47 -20.34 0.26
CA ASN A 163 -6.76 -21.02 -1.00
C ASN A 163 -7.73 -20.21 -1.86
N ALA A 164 -8.83 -19.72 -1.30
CA ALA A 164 -9.79 -18.91 -2.03
C ALA A 164 -9.19 -17.61 -2.59
N TYR A 165 -8.29 -16.95 -1.84
CA TYR A 165 -7.56 -15.78 -2.29
C TYR A 165 -6.60 -16.11 -3.45
N ILE A 166 -5.80 -17.17 -3.32
CA ILE A 166 -4.86 -17.63 -4.34
C ILE A 166 -5.60 -18.05 -5.62
N ASP A 167 -6.67 -18.83 -5.48
CA ASP A 167 -7.49 -19.29 -6.62
C ASP A 167 -8.13 -18.11 -7.34
N THR A 168 -8.56 -17.08 -6.61
CA THR A 168 -9.07 -15.84 -7.21
C THR A 168 -8.00 -15.16 -8.05
N ILE A 169 -6.77 -15.00 -7.54
CA ILE A 169 -5.66 -14.42 -8.31
C ILE A 169 -5.35 -15.27 -9.54
N LEU A 170 -5.22 -16.59 -9.38
CA LEU A 170 -4.97 -17.52 -10.49
C LEU A 170 -6.06 -17.43 -11.59
N SER A 171 -7.31 -17.18 -11.21
CA SER A 171 -8.40 -17.00 -12.18
C SER A 171 -8.35 -15.68 -12.96
N MET A 172 -7.59 -14.68 -12.47
CA MET A 172 -7.46 -13.35 -13.08
C MET A 172 -6.23 -13.21 -13.98
N ILE A 173 -5.29 -14.15 -13.92
CA ILE A 173 -4.07 -14.18 -14.71
C ILE A 173 -4.06 -15.31 -15.73
N ASP A 174 -3.30 -15.16 -16.83
CA ASP A 174 -3.11 -16.21 -17.83
C ASP A 174 -2.04 -17.21 -17.40
N VAL A 175 -2.43 -18.14 -16.52
CA VAL A 175 -1.54 -19.19 -16.00
C VAL A 175 -0.96 -20.05 -17.12
N GLU A 176 -1.71 -20.31 -18.20
CA GLU A 176 -1.26 -21.16 -19.30
C GLU A 176 -0.14 -20.50 -20.14
N SER A 177 -0.20 -19.20 -20.31
CA SER A 177 0.91 -18.46 -20.94
C SER A 177 2.16 -18.43 -20.06
N ILE A 178 1.99 -18.30 -18.72
CA ILE A 178 3.12 -18.35 -17.78
C ILE A 178 3.81 -19.73 -17.82
N LYS A 179 3.06 -20.83 -17.75
CA LYS A 179 3.58 -22.20 -17.77
C LYS A 179 4.49 -22.53 -18.97
N LYS A 180 4.30 -21.82 -20.09
CA LYS A 180 5.06 -22.06 -21.32
C LYS A 180 6.46 -21.44 -21.33
N LYS A 181 6.77 -20.52 -20.39
CA LYS A 181 7.97 -19.68 -20.44
C LYS A 181 9.10 -20.11 -19.50
N ASN A 182 8.81 -20.93 -18.49
CA ASN A 182 9.79 -21.34 -17.47
C ASN A 182 10.58 -20.16 -16.87
N LEU A 183 9.85 -19.11 -16.47
CA LEU A 183 10.42 -17.84 -15.97
C LEU A 183 11.17 -18.08 -14.66
N LYS A 184 12.36 -17.48 -14.52
CA LYS A 184 13.18 -17.52 -13.29
C LYS A 184 12.90 -16.31 -12.42
N VAL A 185 12.40 -16.55 -11.23
CA VAL A 185 11.96 -15.50 -10.29
C VAL A 185 12.74 -15.59 -8.98
N LEU A 186 13.26 -14.47 -8.51
CA LEU A 186 13.82 -14.35 -7.17
C LEU A 186 12.90 -13.52 -6.29
N LEU A 187 12.39 -14.11 -5.19
CA LEU A 187 11.48 -13.45 -4.25
C LEU A 187 12.20 -13.08 -2.96
N ASP A 188 12.05 -11.84 -2.53
CA ASP A 188 12.41 -11.34 -1.21
C ASP A 188 11.15 -10.85 -0.46
N PRO A 189 10.51 -11.66 0.39
CA PRO A 189 9.41 -11.21 1.22
C PRO A 189 9.84 -10.24 2.33
N MET A 190 11.12 -9.89 2.40
CA MET A 190 11.70 -9.01 3.43
C MET A 190 11.32 -9.43 4.86
N PHE A 191 11.36 -10.77 5.13
CA PHE A 191 10.89 -11.41 6.35
C PHE A 191 9.38 -11.27 6.63
N GLY A 192 8.63 -10.64 5.73
CA GLY A 192 7.18 -10.42 5.79
C GLY A 192 6.35 -11.64 5.40
N VAL A 193 5.10 -11.40 5.03
CA VAL A 193 4.04 -12.41 4.92
C VAL A 193 3.71 -12.88 3.50
N SER A 194 4.35 -12.33 2.45
CA SER A 194 4.00 -12.61 1.05
C SER A 194 4.36 -14.01 0.57
N LYS A 195 5.36 -14.66 1.21
CA LYS A 195 5.93 -15.94 0.76
C LYS A 195 4.87 -16.96 0.35
N THR A 196 3.95 -17.29 1.26
CA THR A 196 2.98 -18.38 1.04
C THR A 196 2.15 -18.16 -0.22
N CYS A 197 1.62 -16.95 -0.40
CA CYS A 197 0.76 -16.64 -1.54
C CYS A 197 1.55 -16.60 -2.85
N ILE A 198 2.64 -15.81 -2.90
CA ILE A 198 3.45 -15.67 -4.13
C ILE A 198 4.06 -17.01 -4.53
N GLN A 199 4.65 -17.76 -3.58
CA GLN A 199 5.23 -19.06 -3.85
C GLN A 199 4.20 -20.04 -4.43
N THR A 200 3.02 -20.13 -3.83
CA THR A 200 1.96 -21.04 -4.32
C THR A 200 1.52 -20.68 -5.73
N ILE A 201 1.31 -19.39 -6.02
CA ILE A 201 0.91 -18.90 -7.34
C ILE A 201 2.00 -19.25 -8.38
N LEU A 202 3.26 -18.89 -8.12
CA LEU A 202 4.36 -19.06 -9.08
C LEU A 202 4.70 -20.53 -9.32
N VAL A 203 4.70 -21.37 -8.27
CA VAL A 203 4.90 -22.82 -8.41
C VAL A 203 3.75 -23.47 -9.18
N THR A 204 2.49 -23.04 -8.95
CA THR A 204 1.33 -23.49 -9.73
C THR A 204 1.48 -23.11 -11.20
N ALA A 205 2.02 -21.94 -11.46
CA ALA A 205 2.30 -21.42 -12.80
C ALA A 205 3.61 -21.96 -13.42
N ARG A 206 4.33 -22.90 -12.75
CA ARG A 206 5.56 -23.53 -13.23
C ARG A 206 6.75 -22.57 -13.39
N CYS A 207 6.80 -21.49 -12.64
CA CYS A 207 8.01 -20.65 -12.56
C CYS A 207 9.11 -21.35 -11.77
N GLU A 208 10.37 -21.12 -12.15
CA GLU A 208 11.54 -21.47 -11.34
C GLU A 208 11.69 -20.38 -10.26
N LEU A 209 11.55 -20.75 -8.99
CA LEU A 209 11.49 -19.79 -7.88
C LEU A 209 12.58 -20.05 -6.85
N GLU A 210 13.40 -19.03 -6.57
CA GLU A 210 14.20 -18.98 -5.35
C GLU A 210 13.64 -17.90 -4.41
N ILE A 211 13.84 -18.11 -3.10
CA ILE A 211 13.34 -17.17 -2.07
C ILE A 211 14.48 -16.86 -1.09
N ILE A 212 14.65 -15.58 -0.80
CA ILE A 212 15.58 -15.10 0.22
C ILE A 212 14.81 -14.42 1.36
N ASN A 213 15.42 -14.30 2.55
CA ASN A 213 14.84 -13.58 3.71
C ASN A 213 13.41 -14.05 4.08
N ASP A 214 13.13 -15.34 3.98
CA ASP A 214 11.79 -15.92 4.15
C ASP A 214 11.51 -16.49 5.56
N ARG A 215 12.54 -16.56 6.43
CA ARG A 215 12.37 -17.01 7.81
C ARG A 215 11.52 -16.02 8.62
N HIS A 216 10.92 -16.50 9.71
CA HIS A 216 10.29 -15.60 10.67
C HIS A 216 11.38 -14.83 11.44
N ASP A 217 11.38 -13.53 11.30
CA ASP A 217 12.24 -12.62 12.02
C ASP A 217 11.47 -11.31 12.29
N ALA A 218 11.03 -11.13 13.54
CA ALA A 218 10.25 -9.96 13.94
C ALA A 218 11.04 -8.64 13.85
N LEU A 219 12.39 -8.72 13.73
CA LEU A 219 13.26 -7.57 13.54
C LEU A 219 13.54 -7.27 12.04
N PHE A 220 12.93 -8.03 11.12
CA PHE A 220 13.10 -7.88 9.67
C PHE A 220 14.57 -7.88 9.21
N GLY A 221 15.42 -8.68 9.88
CA GLY A 221 16.86 -8.73 9.60
C GLY A 221 17.59 -7.43 9.95
N GLY A 222 17.06 -6.62 10.85
CA GLY A 222 17.61 -5.32 11.25
C GLY A 222 17.42 -4.22 10.19
N ARG A 223 16.50 -4.38 9.26
CA ARG A 223 16.23 -3.42 8.16
C ARG A 223 14.75 -3.00 8.15
N LEU A 224 14.46 -1.89 7.48
CA LEU A 224 13.08 -1.53 7.17
C LEU A 224 12.47 -2.57 6.21
N PRO A 225 11.29 -3.12 6.50
CA PRO A 225 10.57 -4.00 5.58
C PRO A 225 9.84 -3.19 4.49
N SER A 226 10.59 -2.35 3.79
CA SER A 226 10.10 -1.43 2.74
C SER A 226 10.91 -1.66 1.46
N PRO A 227 10.30 -2.15 0.37
CA PRO A 227 10.99 -2.55 -0.84
C PRO A 227 11.39 -1.32 -1.68
N ASN A 228 12.60 -0.84 -1.48
CA ASN A 228 13.19 0.28 -2.23
C ASN A 228 14.59 -0.08 -2.75
N ASN A 229 15.18 0.81 -3.51
CA ASN A 229 16.48 0.59 -4.14
C ASN A 229 17.61 0.23 -3.14
N LEU A 230 17.58 0.76 -1.92
CA LEU A 230 18.61 0.49 -0.90
C LEU A 230 18.34 -0.83 -0.18
N THR A 231 17.10 -1.07 0.24
CA THR A 231 16.74 -2.27 1.00
C THR A 231 16.78 -3.53 0.17
N LEU A 232 16.58 -3.43 -1.15
CA LEU A 232 16.66 -4.53 -2.12
C LEU A 232 18.05 -4.74 -2.74
N ALA A 233 19.12 -4.13 -2.20
CA ALA A 233 20.47 -4.24 -2.75
C ALA A 233 20.94 -5.71 -2.92
N ARG A 234 20.63 -6.59 -1.94
CA ARG A 234 20.94 -8.03 -2.06
C ARG A 234 20.14 -8.71 -3.16
N LEU A 235 18.86 -8.40 -3.29
CA LEU A 235 18.00 -8.92 -4.35
C LEU A 235 18.56 -8.53 -5.73
N ARG A 236 18.94 -7.28 -5.92
CA ARG A 236 19.56 -6.75 -7.14
C ARG A 236 20.81 -7.52 -7.53
N HIS A 237 21.72 -7.71 -6.58
CA HIS A 237 22.97 -8.43 -6.82
C HIS A 237 22.70 -9.88 -7.27
N LEU A 238 21.83 -10.59 -6.58
CA LEU A 238 21.54 -12.00 -6.86
C LEU A 238 20.76 -12.19 -8.18
N VAL A 239 19.91 -11.25 -8.57
CA VAL A 239 19.23 -11.30 -9.88
C VAL A 239 20.24 -11.38 -11.00
N VAL A 240 21.24 -10.51 -10.98
CA VAL A 240 22.30 -10.48 -12.02
C VAL A 240 23.23 -11.67 -11.90
N GLU A 241 23.74 -11.97 -10.69
CA GLU A 241 24.70 -13.05 -10.45
C GLU A 241 24.18 -14.41 -10.90
N LYS A 242 22.89 -14.70 -10.63
CA LYS A 242 22.28 -15.99 -10.92
C LYS A 242 21.44 -16.03 -12.19
N GLY A 243 21.28 -14.91 -12.88
CA GLY A 243 20.54 -14.79 -14.13
C GLY A 243 19.04 -15.04 -13.96
N PHE A 244 18.42 -14.37 -13.00
CA PHE A 244 16.96 -14.34 -12.87
C PHE A 244 16.35 -13.35 -13.85
N ASP A 245 15.15 -13.64 -14.34
CA ASP A 245 14.41 -12.76 -15.24
C ASP A 245 13.78 -11.56 -14.50
N ILE A 246 13.50 -11.72 -13.21
CA ILE A 246 12.90 -10.70 -12.35
C ILE A 246 13.20 -10.97 -10.87
N GLY A 247 13.44 -9.90 -10.11
CA GLY A 247 13.45 -9.89 -8.66
C GLY A 247 12.18 -9.21 -8.11
N ILE A 248 11.53 -9.83 -7.14
CA ILE A 248 10.31 -9.32 -6.50
C ILE A 248 10.57 -9.12 -5.02
N GLY A 249 10.42 -7.88 -4.52
CA GLY A 249 10.41 -7.54 -3.10
C GLY A 249 9.01 -7.12 -2.66
N THR A 250 8.59 -7.48 -1.42
CA THR A 250 7.34 -6.98 -0.83
C THR A 250 7.60 -6.37 0.53
N ASP A 251 6.75 -5.44 0.96
CA ASP A 251 6.84 -4.93 2.33
C ASP A 251 6.32 -5.93 3.37
N GLY A 252 6.40 -5.56 4.65
CA GLY A 252 6.13 -6.46 5.78
C GLY A 252 4.76 -7.12 5.74
N ASP A 253 3.73 -6.42 5.26
CA ASP A 253 2.35 -6.91 5.15
C ASP A 253 1.88 -7.15 3.70
N ALA A 254 2.83 -7.07 2.74
CA ALA A 254 2.65 -7.42 1.34
C ALA A 254 1.58 -6.61 0.58
N ASP A 255 1.32 -5.38 1.00
CA ASP A 255 0.43 -4.47 0.26
C ASP A 255 1.19 -3.63 -0.79
N ARG A 256 2.54 -3.60 -0.72
CA ARG A 256 3.43 -2.93 -1.69
C ARG A 256 4.42 -3.90 -2.30
N LEU A 257 4.94 -3.53 -3.47
CA LEU A 257 6.02 -4.27 -4.08
C LEU A 257 7.12 -3.34 -4.62
N GLY A 258 8.34 -3.89 -4.68
CA GLY A 258 9.48 -3.34 -5.40
C GLY A 258 10.01 -4.38 -6.39
N ILE A 259 10.39 -3.96 -7.57
CA ILE A 259 10.79 -4.84 -8.67
C ILE A 259 12.22 -4.54 -9.07
N ILE A 260 12.95 -5.60 -9.36
CA ILE A 260 14.27 -5.57 -9.97
C ILE A 260 14.17 -6.22 -11.34
N ASP A 261 14.64 -5.55 -12.36
CA ASP A 261 14.68 -6.10 -13.71
C ASP A 261 15.84 -7.09 -13.93
N GLU A 262 15.91 -7.67 -15.09
CA GLU A 262 16.93 -8.64 -15.50
C GLU A 262 18.37 -8.10 -15.51
N LYS A 263 18.55 -6.76 -15.48
CA LYS A 263 19.84 -6.08 -15.40
C LYS A 263 20.27 -5.73 -13.98
N GLY A 264 19.38 -5.95 -13.01
CA GLY A 264 19.58 -5.58 -11.62
C GLY A 264 19.19 -4.14 -11.32
N ASP A 265 18.48 -3.48 -12.20
CA ASP A 265 17.97 -2.13 -11.96
C ASP A 265 16.65 -2.16 -11.18
N PHE A 266 16.54 -1.25 -10.20
CA PHE A 266 15.32 -1.06 -9.45
C PHE A 266 14.30 -0.31 -10.31
N ILE A 267 13.15 -0.94 -10.56
CA ILE A 267 12.06 -0.33 -11.29
C ILE A 267 11.24 0.53 -10.32
N HIS A 268 11.14 1.82 -10.62
CA HIS A 268 10.38 2.75 -9.79
C HIS A 268 8.89 2.35 -9.75
N PRO A 269 8.17 2.48 -8.61
CA PRO A 269 6.75 2.14 -8.54
C PRO A 269 5.86 2.84 -9.58
N ASN A 270 6.19 4.06 -9.97
CA ASN A 270 5.53 4.77 -11.08
C ASN A 270 5.61 3.99 -12.39
N ASP A 271 6.78 3.41 -12.69
CA ASP A 271 7.00 2.62 -13.90
C ASP A 271 6.30 1.26 -13.82
N ILE A 272 6.24 0.66 -12.62
CA ILE A 272 5.47 -0.58 -12.40
C ILE A 272 3.99 -0.33 -12.73
N LEU A 273 3.43 0.78 -12.26
CA LEU A 273 2.04 1.14 -12.52
C LEU A 273 1.81 1.43 -14.01
N ALA A 274 2.74 2.13 -14.66
CA ALA A 274 2.72 2.40 -16.09
C ALA A 274 2.80 1.10 -16.93
N LEU A 275 3.71 0.19 -16.59
CA LEU A 275 3.85 -1.13 -17.21
C LEU A 275 2.55 -1.92 -17.16
N LEU A 276 1.96 -2.04 -15.96
CA LEU A 276 0.73 -2.79 -15.77
C LEU A 276 -0.45 -2.13 -16.49
N TYR A 277 -0.60 -0.81 -16.42
CA TYR A 277 -1.68 -0.10 -17.12
C TYR A 277 -1.56 -0.27 -18.64
N TYR A 278 -0.36 -0.07 -19.18
CA TYR A 278 -0.08 -0.28 -20.60
C TYR A 278 -0.36 -1.73 -21.03
N TYR A 279 0.07 -2.71 -20.22
CA TYR A 279 -0.18 -4.12 -20.47
C TYR A 279 -1.67 -4.45 -20.53
N LEU A 280 -2.44 -3.97 -19.56
CA LEU A 280 -3.87 -4.20 -19.50
C LEU A 280 -4.60 -3.61 -20.72
N LEU A 281 -4.22 -2.42 -21.18
CA LEU A 281 -4.81 -1.76 -22.33
C LEU A 281 -4.40 -2.44 -23.65
N LYS A 282 -3.08 -2.60 -23.86
CA LYS A 282 -2.51 -3.04 -25.16
C LYS A 282 -2.64 -4.55 -25.38
N HIS A 283 -2.28 -5.35 -24.37
CA HIS A 283 -2.14 -6.80 -24.53
C HIS A 283 -3.37 -7.58 -24.06
N LYS A 284 -4.01 -7.17 -22.95
CA LYS A 284 -5.29 -7.76 -22.54
C LYS A 284 -6.50 -7.13 -23.24
N GLY A 285 -6.34 -5.99 -23.92
CA GLY A 285 -7.43 -5.31 -24.63
C GLY A 285 -8.52 -4.79 -23.68
N TRP A 286 -8.20 -4.62 -22.39
CA TRP A 286 -9.16 -4.11 -21.43
C TRP A 286 -9.35 -2.60 -21.62
N LYS A 287 -10.51 -2.09 -21.20
CA LYS A 287 -10.85 -0.66 -21.29
C LYS A 287 -11.10 -0.08 -19.93
N GLY A 288 -10.74 1.18 -19.74
CA GLY A 288 -11.00 1.94 -18.54
C GLY A 288 -9.83 2.84 -18.16
N GLY A 289 -10.14 3.92 -17.45
CA GLY A 289 -9.16 4.90 -17.01
C GLY A 289 -8.25 4.40 -15.90
N VAL A 290 -7.34 5.26 -15.49
CA VAL A 290 -6.44 5.05 -14.35
C VAL A 290 -6.69 6.09 -13.29
N VAL A 291 -6.53 5.71 -12.00
CA VAL A 291 -6.56 6.64 -10.86
C VAL A 291 -5.18 6.70 -10.24
N ARG A 292 -4.65 7.90 -10.07
CA ARG A 292 -3.38 8.17 -9.39
C ARG A 292 -3.53 9.26 -8.35
N ASN A 293 -2.68 9.26 -7.33
CA ASN A 293 -2.62 10.41 -6.44
C ASN A 293 -1.72 11.54 -7.01
N LEU A 294 -1.75 12.69 -6.35
CA LEU A 294 -1.00 13.90 -6.74
C LEU A 294 0.51 13.69 -6.91
N ALA A 295 1.10 12.74 -6.15
CA ALA A 295 2.53 12.44 -6.15
C ALA A 295 2.94 11.33 -7.14
N THR A 296 2.01 10.82 -7.94
CA THR A 296 2.24 9.73 -8.90
C THR A 296 2.45 10.30 -10.31
N THR A 297 3.21 9.60 -11.14
CA THR A 297 3.68 10.05 -12.45
C THR A 297 2.57 10.49 -13.41
N HIS A 298 2.83 11.55 -14.17
CA HIS A 298 2.00 11.99 -15.30
C HIS A 298 2.19 11.10 -16.56
N LEU A 299 3.12 10.14 -16.55
CA LEU A 299 3.22 9.12 -17.61
C LEU A 299 1.89 8.36 -17.77
N LEU A 300 1.14 8.16 -16.68
CA LEU A 300 -0.18 7.54 -16.69
C LEU A 300 -1.22 8.36 -17.45
N ASP A 301 -1.16 9.70 -17.37
CA ASP A 301 -2.02 10.61 -18.13
C ASP A 301 -1.76 10.44 -19.64
N ARG A 302 -0.48 10.38 -20.02
CA ARG A 302 -0.05 10.19 -21.42
C ARG A 302 -0.46 8.83 -21.98
N ILE A 303 -0.32 7.76 -21.16
CA ILE A 303 -0.78 6.43 -21.58
C ILE A 303 -2.30 6.43 -21.75
N ALA A 304 -3.06 6.98 -20.78
CA ALA A 304 -4.50 7.05 -20.86
C ALA A 304 -4.96 7.79 -22.13
N GLU A 305 -4.42 8.99 -22.38
CA GLU A 305 -4.70 9.78 -23.57
C GLU A 305 -4.41 9.01 -24.87
N GLY A 306 -3.25 8.33 -24.94
CA GLY A 306 -2.84 7.54 -26.10
C GLY A 306 -3.74 6.35 -26.43
N PHE A 307 -4.56 5.90 -25.47
CA PHE A 307 -5.57 4.85 -25.66
C PHE A 307 -7.01 5.36 -25.64
N GLY A 308 -7.21 6.69 -25.59
CA GLY A 308 -8.55 7.31 -25.54
C GLY A 308 -9.26 7.12 -24.19
N GLU A 309 -8.50 6.86 -23.13
CA GLU A 309 -8.98 6.68 -21.77
C GLU A 309 -8.70 7.93 -20.90
N ARG A 310 -9.14 7.94 -19.65
CA ARG A 310 -8.96 9.05 -18.73
C ARG A 310 -8.05 8.70 -17.57
N CYS A 311 -7.21 9.66 -17.16
CA CYS A 311 -6.51 9.65 -15.88
C CYS A 311 -7.26 10.53 -14.87
N TYR A 312 -7.42 10.05 -13.65
CA TYR A 312 -8.07 10.77 -12.55
C TYR A 312 -7.07 11.02 -11.43
N GLU A 313 -6.88 12.28 -11.08
CA GLU A 313 -6.02 12.69 -9.97
C GLU A 313 -6.82 12.84 -8.68
N VAL A 314 -6.27 12.32 -7.57
CA VAL A 314 -6.87 12.39 -6.22
C VAL A 314 -5.84 12.81 -5.17
N PRO A 315 -6.25 13.23 -3.96
CA PRO A 315 -5.34 13.44 -2.84
C PRO A 315 -4.51 12.19 -2.49
N VAL A 316 -3.42 12.37 -1.76
CA VAL A 316 -2.60 11.24 -1.29
C VAL A 316 -3.37 10.41 -0.27
N GLY A 317 -3.34 9.09 -0.45
CA GLY A 317 -4.02 8.10 0.39
C GLY A 317 -4.87 7.14 -0.44
N PHE A 318 -4.62 5.85 -0.26
CA PHE A 318 -5.22 4.81 -1.11
C PHE A 318 -6.75 4.77 -1.05
N LYS A 319 -7.34 5.22 0.08
CA LYS A 319 -8.81 5.38 0.23
C LYS A 319 -9.43 6.27 -0.85
N HIS A 320 -8.72 7.35 -1.25
CA HIS A 320 -9.18 8.25 -2.32
C HIS A 320 -9.10 7.58 -3.70
N ILE A 321 -8.03 6.79 -3.94
CA ILE A 321 -7.87 5.98 -5.16
C ILE A 321 -9.01 4.96 -5.25
N SER A 322 -9.22 4.17 -4.20
CA SER A 322 -10.26 3.15 -4.13
C SER A 322 -11.67 3.72 -4.39
N SER A 323 -12.00 4.84 -3.74
CA SER A 323 -13.29 5.52 -3.92
C SER A 323 -13.46 6.04 -5.36
N LYS A 324 -12.42 6.65 -5.93
CA LYS A 324 -12.47 7.18 -7.30
C LYS A 324 -12.53 6.08 -8.34
N MET A 325 -11.85 4.95 -8.12
CA MET A 325 -11.96 3.78 -8.99
C MET A 325 -13.38 3.21 -9.01
N GLU A 326 -14.07 3.20 -7.86
CA GLU A 326 -15.45 2.74 -7.80
C GLU A 326 -16.39 3.68 -8.54
N GLU A 327 -16.26 5.00 -8.33
CA GLU A 327 -17.05 6.05 -8.97
C GLU A 327 -16.91 6.00 -10.50
N THR A 328 -15.67 5.90 -10.99
CA THR A 328 -15.36 6.01 -12.42
C THR A 328 -15.27 4.67 -13.14
N LYS A 329 -15.32 3.55 -12.41
CA LYS A 329 -15.04 2.19 -12.92
C LYS A 329 -13.68 2.08 -13.59
N ALA A 330 -12.70 2.86 -13.10
CA ALA A 330 -11.33 2.87 -13.62
C ALA A 330 -10.72 1.46 -13.57
N LEU A 331 -9.81 1.20 -14.52
CA LEU A 331 -9.22 -0.11 -14.71
C LEU A 331 -8.19 -0.46 -13.63
N ILE A 332 -7.36 0.52 -13.29
CA ILE A 332 -6.25 0.38 -12.33
C ILE A 332 -6.13 1.65 -11.50
N GLY A 333 -5.66 1.52 -10.28
CA GLY A 333 -5.29 2.66 -9.43
C GLY A 333 -4.07 2.35 -8.61
N GLY A 334 -3.20 3.36 -8.41
CA GLY A 334 -1.96 3.15 -7.66
C GLY A 334 -1.29 4.43 -7.20
N GLU A 335 -0.27 4.23 -6.37
CA GLU A 335 0.53 5.28 -5.74
C GLU A 335 2.03 5.08 -6.03
N SER A 336 2.80 6.17 -6.05
CA SER A 336 4.26 6.17 -6.12
C SER A 336 4.94 5.36 -4.99
N SER A 337 4.20 5.04 -3.92
CA SER A 337 4.67 4.21 -2.82
C SER A 337 4.71 2.69 -3.11
N GLY A 338 4.26 2.25 -4.30
CA GLY A 338 4.27 0.85 -4.73
C GLY A 338 3.00 0.06 -4.44
N GLY A 339 1.97 0.71 -3.91
CA GLY A 339 0.65 0.10 -3.71
C GLY A 339 -0.25 0.32 -4.92
N LEU A 340 -0.90 -0.72 -5.41
CA LEU A 340 -1.85 -0.65 -6.52
C LEU A 340 -2.96 -1.68 -6.42
N THR A 341 -4.05 -1.44 -7.14
CA THR A 341 -5.15 -2.40 -7.33
C THR A 341 -5.73 -2.31 -8.73
N ILE A 342 -6.44 -3.36 -9.13
CA ILE A 342 -7.05 -3.51 -10.45
C ILE A 342 -8.53 -3.84 -10.28
N ARG A 343 -9.35 -3.29 -11.17
CA ARG A 343 -10.80 -3.56 -11.20
C ARG A 343 -11.11 -5.05 -11.26
N GLY A 344 -12.04 -5.49 -10.43
CA GLY A 344 -12.45 -6.88 -10.31
C GLY A 344 -11.83 -7.64 -9.15
N HIS A 345 -10.71 -7.12 -8.60
CA HIS A 345 -10.05 -7.67 -7.41
C HIS A 345 -10.57 -6.99 -6.11
N ILE A 346 -9.74 -6.92 -5.08
CA ILE A 346 -10.05 -6.15 -3.86
C ILE A 346 -9.86 -4.65 -4.13
N PRO A 347 -10.62 -3.76 -3.49
CA PRO A 347 -10.48 -2.31 -3.65
C PRO A 347 -9.37 -1.74 -2.74
N GLY A 348 -8.30 -2.48 -2.50
CA GLY A 348 -7.16 -2.13 -1.68
C GLY A 348 -5.86 -2.55 -2.35
N LYS A 349 -4.74 -2.07 -1.81
CA LYS A 349 -3.41 -2.39 -2.33
C LYS A 349 -3.13 -3.88 -2.23
N ASP A 350 -2.57 -4.46 -3.29
CA ASP A 350 -2.21 -5.87 -3.33
C ASP A 350 -0.90 -6.12 -4.09
N GLY A 351 0.20 -6.26 -3.34
CA GLY A 351 1.52 -6.58 -3.89
C GLY A 351 1.61 -8.00 -4.43
N VAL A 352 0.81 -8.94 -3.92
CA VAL A 352 0.79 -10.34 -4.39
C VAL A 352 0.17 -10.42 -5.78
N PHE A 353 -0.98 -9.77 -5.97
CA PHE A 353 -1.66 -9.74 -7.28
C PHE A 353 -0.85 -8.95 -8.31
N ALA A 354 -0.30 -7.79 -7.91
CA ALA A 354 0.55 -6.97 -8.77
C ALA A 354 1.79 -7.74 -9.26
N ALA A 355 2.46 -8.49 -8.37
CA ALA A 355 3.58 -9.36 -8.74
C ALA A 355 3.15 -10.44 -9.74
N SER A 356 1.99 -11.07 -9.51
CA SER A 356 1.45 -12.11 -10.41
C SER A 356 1.16 -11.59 -11.81
N LEU A 357 0.65 -10.36 -11.93
CA LEU A 357 0.41 -9.70 -13.21
C LEU A 357 1.69 -9.29 -13.94
N LEU A 358 2.74 -8.91 -13.21
CA LEU A 358 4.05 -8.64 -13.84
C LEU A 358 4.67 -9.92 -14.41
N ILE A 359 4.51 -11.05 -13.74
CA ILE A 359 4.92 -12.36 -14.26
C ILE A 359 4.14 -12.72 -15.54
N GLU A 360 2.82 -12.52 -15.52
CA GLU A 360 1.98 -12.69 -16.72
C GLU A 360 2.44 -11.78 -17.86
N LEU A 361 2.68 -10.50 -17.57
CA LEU A 361 3.15 -9.50 -18.54
C LEU A 361 4.41 -9.96 -19.26
N LEU A 362 5.45 -10.41 -18.51
CA LEU A 362 6.69 -10.92 -19.08
C LEU A 362 6.46 -12.14 -19.97
N CYS A 363 5.61 -13.06 -19.54
CA CYS A 363 5.34 -14.29 -20.28
C CYS A 363 4.50 -14.07 -21.54
N VAL A 364 3.49 -13.21 -21.48
CA VAL A 364 2.60 -12.92 -22.60
C VAL A 364 3.29 -12.07 -23.66
N THR A 365 4.07 -11.05 -23.26
CA THR A 365 4.77 -10.18 -24.18
C THR A 365 6.03 -10.83 -24.75
N GLY A 366 6.66 -11.73 -24.02
CA GLY A 366 7.95 -12.33 -24.35
C GLY A 366 9.11 -11.34 -24.32
N GLN A 367 8.90 -10.17 -23.72
CA GLN A 367 9.89 -9.12 -23.54
C GLN A 367 10.33 -9.03 -22.08
N ASN A 368 11.54 -8.54 -21.84
CA ASN A 368 11.99 -8.20 -20.49
C ASN A 368 11.46 -6.83 -20.03
N LEU A 369 11.55 -6.55 -18.72
CA LEU A 369 11.02 -5.31 -18.13
C LEU A 369 11.69 -4.07 -18.71
N SER A 370 13.02 -4.10 -18.84
CA SER A 370 13.77 -2.95 -19.37
C SER A 370 13.37 -2.60 -20.80
N GLY A 371 13.10 -3.60 -21.65
CA GLY A 371 12.66 -3.40 -23.02
C GLY A 371 11.24 -2.82 -23.10
N LEU A 372 10.33 -3.32 -22.28
CA LEU A 372 8.95 -2.79 -22.20
C LEU A 372 8.91 -1.35 -21.70
N LEU A 373 9.72 -1.01 -20.68
CA LEU A 373 9.85 0.37 -20.22
C LEU A 373 10.38 1.30 -21.29
N GLN A 374 11.41 0.86 -22.02
CA GLN A 374 11.95 1.64 -23.13
C GLN A 374 10.87 1.90 -24.20
N GLU A 375 10.05 0.91 -24.53
CA GLU A 375 8.92 1.08 -25.47
C GLU A 375 7.93 2.13 -24.98
N ILE A 376 7.56 2.08 -23.68
CA ILE A 376 6.63 3.03 -23.07
C ILE A 376 7.21 4.44 -23.09
N HIS A 377 8.45 4.62 -22.65
CA HIS A 377 9.11 5.92 -22.62
C HIS A 377 9.29 6.52 -24.01
N GLN A 378 9.66 5.72 -25.02
CA GLN A 378 9.74 6.19 -26.41
C GLN A 378 8.41 6.66 -26.96
N ARG A 379 7.31 6.03 -26.54
CA ARG A 379 5.97 6.33 -27.07
C ARG A 379 5.27 7.48 -26.32
N PHE A 380 5.43 7.56 -24.99
CA PHE A 380 4.64 8.46 -24.14
C PHE A 380 5.47 9.53 -23.41
N GLY A 381 6.78 9.49 -23.58
CA GLY A 381 7.74 10.39 -22.95
C GLY A 381 8.47 9.75 -21.77
N ASP A 382 9.68 10.25 -21.54
CA ASP A 382 10.52 9.84 -20.41
C ASP A 382 10.40 10.89 -19.30
N PHE A 383 10.15 10.44 -18.07
CA PHE A 383 9.98 11.29 -16.90
C PHE A 383 10.87 10.80 -15.76
N HIS A 384 11.54 11.76 -15.13
CA HIS A 384 12.47 11.50 -14.04
C HIS A 384 11.98 12.16 -12.75
N THR A 385 11.91 11.37 -11.69
CA THR A 385 11.47 11.85 -10.38
C THR A 385 12.66 12.18 -9.49
N ALA A 386 12.60 13.32 -8.79
CA ALA A 386 13.45 13.68 -7.68
C ALA A 386 12.60 13.94 -6.44
N GLU A 387 13.06 13.44 -5.28
CA GLU A 387 12.36 13.58 -4.01
C GLU A 387 13.28 14.14 -2.95
N TRP A 388 12.72 14.92 -2.02
CA TRP A 388 13.42 15.43 -0.87
C TRP A 388 12.46 15.53 0.32
N ASP A 389 12.87 14.93 1.44
CA ASP A 389 12.15 14.97 2.70
C ASP A 389 12.79 16.01 3.62
N TYR A 390 12.02 17.05 3.98
CA TYR A 390 12.43 18.13 4.87
C TYR A 390 11.84 17.91 6.25
N HIS A 391 12.69 17.45 7.18
CA HIS A 391 12.33 17.32 8.58
C HIS A 391 12.41 18.69 9.25
N PHE A 392 11.36 19.08 9.94
CA PHE A 392 11.26 20.39 10.61
C PHE A 392 10.75 20.24 12.04
N ASP A 393 11.10 21.22 12.89
CA ASP A 393 10.52 21.33 14.22
C ASP A 393 9.01 21.62 14.10
N PRO A 394 8.12 20.86 14.80
CA PRO A 394 6.66 21.08 14.74
C PRO A 394 6.22 22.53 14.96
N GLU A 395 6.98 23.33 15.69
CA GLU A 395 6.71 24.76 15.91
C GLU A 395 6.83 25.59 14.62
N LEU A 396 7.61 25.13 13.64
CA LEU A 396 7.78 25.82 12.34
C LEU A 396 6.63 25.56 11.36
N LYS A 397 5.75 24.59 11.65
CA LYS A 397 4.64 24.22 10.74
C LYS A 397 3.77 25.42 10.30
N PRO A 398 3.37 26.37 11.19
CA PRO A 398 2.59 27.54 10.77
C PRO A 398 3.33 28.48 9.81
N GLN A 399 4.65 28.55 9.92
CA GLN A 399 5.50 29.35 9.03
C GLN A 399 5.61 28.68 7.66
N LEU A 400 5.87 27.37 7.60
CA LEU A 400 5.94 26.59 6.37
C LEU A 400 4.59 26.55 5.65
N LEU A 401 3.48 26.47 6.37
CA LEU A 401 2.14 26.57 5.78
C LEU A 401 1.93 27.86 5.01
N ARG A 402 2.45 29.00 5.50
CA ARG A 402 2.36 30.28 4.80
C ARG A 402 3.12 30.29 3.48
N LYS A 403 4.22 29.51 3.37
CA LYS A 403 5.03 29.39 2.14
C LYS A 403 4.42 28.51 1.06
N ILE A 404 3.39 27.72 1.39
CA ILE A 404 2.70 26.84 0.44
C ILE A 404 1.18 27.13 0.34
N HIS A 405 0.74 28.23 0.94
CA HIS A 405 -0.66 28.67 0.90
C HIS A 405 -1.02 29.25 -0.48
N PRO A 406 -2.28 29.18 -0.94
CA PRO A 406 -2.74 29.89 -2.13
C PRO A 406 -2.40 31.41 -2.06
N GLY A 407 -1.67 31.90 -3.08
CA GLY A 407 -1.24 33.30 -3.14
C GLY A 407 0.11 33.58 -2.47
N CYS A 408 0.86 32.57 -2.01
CA CYS A 408 2.25 32.77 -1.58
C CYS A 408 3.16 33.09 -2.77
N ASP A 409 4.32 33.68 -2.46
CA ASP A 409 5.39 33.82 -3.44
C ASP A 409 5.91 32.43 -3.82
N LEU A 410 6.04 32.17 -5.11
CA LEU A 410 6.52 30.90 -5.62
C LEU A 410 8.03 30.95 -5.83
N PRO A 411 8.74 29.81 -5.69
CA PRO A 411 10.14 29.71 -6.11
C PRO A 411 10.32 30.10 -7.58
N GLU A 412 11.47 30.65 -7.92
CA GLU A 412 11.83 30.89 -9.31
C GLU A 412 12.25 29.57 -9.98
N PHE A 413 11.72 29.33 -11.17
CA PHE A 413 12.04 28.17 -12.01
C PHE A 413 12.44 28.64 -13.41
N LEU A 414 13.22 27.81 -14.11
CA LEU A 414 13.52 28.04 -15.53
C LEU A 414 12.26 27.83 -16.39
N GLN A 415 11.42 26.88 -16.00
CA GLN A 415 10.17 26.52 -16.66
C GLN A 415 9.04 27.44 -16.18
N LYS A 416 8.10 27.74 -17.06
CA LYS A 416 6.93 28.52 -16.70
C LYS A 416 5.87 27.63 -16.01
N ILE A 417 5.38 28.07 -14.86
CA ILE A 417 4.24 27.44 -14.19
C ILE A 417 2.98 27.74 -15.01
N VAL A 418 2.29 26.71 -15.47
CA VAL A 418 1.04 26.82 -16.24
C VAL A 418 -0.22 26.63 -15.38
N SER A 419 -0.10 25.91 -14.27
CA SER A 419 -1.18 25.75 -13.30
C SER A 419 -0.66 25.41 -11.91
N THR A 420 -1.44 25.77 -10.89
CA THR A 420 -1.22 25.39 -9.49
C THR A 420 -2.49 24.74 -8.93
N SER A 421 -2.30 23.75 -8.04
CA SER A 421 -3.38 23.08 -7.33
C SER A 421 -3.03 22.97 -5.84
N HIS A 422 -4.05 23.17 -4.99
CA HIS A 422 -3.94 23.05 -3.54
C HIS A 422 -4.85 21.94 -2.99
N LEU A 423 -5.07 20.89 -3.77
CA LEU A 423 -5.94 19.77 -3.39
C LEU A 423 -5.40 19.01 -2.16
N ASP A 424 -4.05 18.82 -2.07
CA ASP A 424 -3.37 18.21 -0.91
C ASP A 424 -1.91 18.69 -0.92
N GLY A 425 -1.66 19.87 -0.33
CA GLY A 425 -0.40 20.59 -0.43
C GLY A 425 -0.42 21.59 -1.62
N MET A 426 0.75 21.91 -2.16
CA MET A 426 0.90 22.80 -3.33
C MET A 426 1.53 22.01 -4.48
N LYS A 427 0.78 21.81 -5.55
CA LYS A 427 1.28 21.21 -6.80
C LYS A 427 1.38 22.27 -7.89
N MET A 428 2.52 22.36 -8.54
CA MET A 428 2.81 23.22 -9.69
C MET A 428 3.01 22.37 -10.92
N VAL A 429 2.39 22.71 -12.02
CA VAL A 429 2.58 22.07 -13.34
C VAL A 429 3.30 23.03 -14.25
N PHE A 430 4.31 22.56 -14.97
CA PHE A 430 5.17 23.34 -15.85
C PHE A 430 4.80 23.17 -17.33
N ASP A 431 5.20 24.15 -18.14
CA ASP A 431 4.94 24.20 -19.58
C ASP A 431 5.62 23.10 -20.40
N ASN A 432 6.69 22.49 -19.85
CA ASN A 432 7.35 21.32 -20.44
C ASN A 432 6.68 19.99 -20.07
N GLY A 433 5.55 20.01 -19.36
CA GLY A 433 4.79 18.83 -18.91
C GLY A 433 5.27 18.21 -17.61
N GLY A 434 6.35 18.75 -17.00
CA GLY A 434 6.81 18.38 -15.66
C GLY A 434 5.91 18.97 -14.58
N TRP A 435 6.12 18.53 -13.33
CA TRP A 435 5.39 19.03 -12.16
C TRP A 435 6.24 18.97 -10.89
N ALA A 436 5.86 19.76 -9.89
CA ALA A 436 6.39 19.67 -8.54
C ALA A 436 5.27 19.72 -7.50
N LEU A 437 5.44 19.00 -6.41
CA LEU A 437 4.51 18.92 -5.28
C LEU A 437 5.25 19.20 -3.97
N ILE A 438 4.70 20.06 -3.14
CA ILE A 438 5.14 20.30 -1.76
C ILE A 438 3.99 19.93 -0.84
N ARG A 439 4.20 18.97 0.07
CA ARG A 439 3.12 18.43 0.89
C ARG A 439 3.62 18.08 2.29
N PHE A 440 2.81 18.40 3.31
CA PHE A 440 3.06 17.89 4.66
C PHE A 440 2.75 16.40 4.77
N SER A 441 3.62 15.66 5.48
CA SER A 441 3.27 14.31 5.92
C SER A 441 2.09 14.36 6.90
N GLY A 442 1.18 13.40 6.77
CA GLY A 442 0.06 13.26 7.71
C GLY A 442 0.42 12.59 9.04
N THR A 443 1.64 12.02 9.14
CA THR A 443 2.04 11.15 10.27
C THR A 443 3.32 11.61 10.98
N GLU A 444 4.13 12.48 10.35
CA GLU A 444 5.44 12.91 10.84
C GLU A 444 5.62 14.42 10.61
N PRO A 445 6.45 15.12 11.41
CA PRO A 445 6.81 16.52 11.18
C PRO A 445 7.78 16.62 9.98
N LEU A 446 7.25 16.32 8.82
CA LEU A 446 7.96 16.16 7.56
C LEU A 446 7.20 16.87 6.45
N LEU A 447 7.92 17.69 5.67
CA LEU A 447 7.45 18.25 4.42
C LEU A 447 8.11 17.48 3.26
N ARG A 448 7.31 16.85 2.43
CA ARG A 448 7.78 16.11 1.27
C ARG A 448 7.73 16.95 0.02
N VAL A 449 8.83 17.04 -0.67
CA VAL A 449 8.96 17.67 -1.99
C VAL A 449 9.21 16.58 -3.01
N VAL A 450 8.38 16.56 -4.06
CA VAL A 450 8.51 15.64 -5.19
C VAL A 450 8.49 16.46 -6.46
N ALA A 451 9.40 16.23 -7.38
CA ALA A 451 9.35 16.79 -8.73
C ALA A 451 9.51 15.68 -9.76
N GLU A 452 8.74 15.78 -10.85
CA GLU A 452 8.87 14.92 -12.02
C GLU A 452 9.07 15.80 -13.25
N MET A 453 10.17 15.59 -13.98
CA MET A 453 10.59 16.42 -15.10
C MET A 453 11.07 15.56 -16.27
N PRO A 454 11.17 16.12 -17.51
CA PRO A 454 11.70 15.39 -18.66
C PRO A 454 13.16 14.94 -18.54
N SER A 455 13.93 15.51 -17.62
CA SER A 455 15.31 15.08 -17.35
C SER A 455 15.61 15.04 -15.84
N ARG A 456 16.61 14.24 -15.44
CA ARG A 456 17.09 14.15 -14.06
C ARG A 456 17.60 15.49 -13.54
N ASP A 457 18.36 16.20 -14.38
CA ASP A 457 18.97 17.47 -13.98
C ASP A 457 17.89 18.53 -13.71
N GLU A 458 16.85 18.59 -14.54
CA GLU A 458 15.69 19.48 -14.30
C GLU A 458 14.94 19.09 -13.02
N ALA A 459 14.70 17.80 -12.76
CA ALA A 459 14.02 17.35 -11.56
C ALA A 459 14.81 17.75 -10.29
N HIS A 460 16.14 17.54 -10.29
CA HIS A 460 17.00 17.96 -9.17
C HIS A 460 17.06 19.48 -9.02
N ALA A 461 17.12 20.23 -10.12
CA ALA A 461 17.13 21.70 -10.08
C ALA A 461 15.83 22.24 -9.46
N VAL A 462 14.67 21.70 -9.85
CA VAL A 462 13.37 22.11 -9.29
C VAL A 462 13.31 21.84 -7.78
N VAL A 463 13.70 20.63 -7.34
CA VAL A 463 13.75 20.28 -5.90
C VAL A 463 14.70 21.21 -5.14
N THR A 464 15.88 21.54 -5.72
CA THR A 464 16.86 22.43 -5.10
C THR A 464 16.32 23.86 -4.94
N ASN A 465 15.63 24.38 -5.95
CA ASN A 465 15.02 25.72 -5.89
C ASN A 465 13.92 25.78 -4.82
N ILE A 466 13.09 24.72 -4.72
CA ILE A 466 12.09 24.61 -3.65
C ILE A 466 12.76 24.58 -2.28
N LYS A 467 13.85 23.80 -2.13
CA LYS A 467 14.61 23.75 -0.89
C LYS A 467 15.09 25.13 -0.47
N HIS A 468 15.74 25.88 -1.35
CA HIS A 468 16.22 27.22 -1.04
C HIS A 468 15.07 28.16 -0.64
N HIS A 469 13.92 28.04 -1.30
CA HIS A 469 12.72 28.84 -0.95
C HIS A 469 12.16 28.49 0.44
N LEU A 470 12.21 27.23 0.85
CA LEU A 470 11.75 26.79 2.16
C LEU A 470 12.72 27.16 3.28
N ASP A 471 14.02 27.17 3.01
CA ASP A 471 15.09 27.53 3.95
C ASP A 471 15.22 29.07 4.14
N ALA A 472 14.80 29.87 3.17
CA ALA A 472 14.77 31.34 3.23
C ALA A 472 13.67 31.89 4.15
#